data_6834d3dc5fc91c173683ef6cbd392e6e
#
_entry.id   6834d3dc5fc91c173683ef6cbd392e6e
#
_cell.length_a   1.000
_cell.length_b   1.000
_cell.length_c   1.000
_cell.angle_alpha   90.00
_cell.angle_beta   90.00
_cell.angle_gamma   90.00
#
_symmetry.space_group_name_H-M   'P 1'
#
loop_
_entity.id
_entity.type
_entity.pdbx_description
1 polymer ?
#
loop_
_entity_poly.entity_id
_entity_poly.type
_entity_poly.pdbx_seq_one_letter_code
_entity_poly.pdbx_strand_id
1 'polypeptide(L)'
;MAEQQPSFDAAKYKNAQREQWNKDGAAWRRWNPTLERWYGEATRQMLDMALIQPGQRILDVAAGAGEPAVSAAYRVGPGGYVLATDISERIIELALQVARERGLKQIEVRSMDGEKLDLPDASFDVVLCRLGLMYMPHPVTALREWRRALRPGGRVAVAVFSTPDRNSWGAVPASIIRRRAQLPPPVPGQPGPFNLGGPGVLEDIFRQAGFANPEVRAVPAPHGAASAAEYVGVTREAFGGFNAMMANLSPEERESVWNEIEGSMRSFESLGGFEAPGECLVGAATK
;
A
#
# COMPACT_ATOMS: atom_id res chain seq x y z
N MET A 1 -12.41 17.63 33.78
CA MET A 1 -13.05 17.70 32.45
C MET A 1 -12.22 16.83 31.51
N ALA A 2 -12.79 15.75 31.01
CA ALA A 2 -12.08 14.94 30.02
C ALA A 2 -11.98 15.79 28.74
N GLU A 3 -10.77 16.12 28.29
CA GLU A 3 -10.54 16.68 26.96
C GLU A 3 -11.08 15.68 25.94
N GLN A 4 -12.11 16.07 25.20
CA GLN A 4 -12.59 15.29 24.07
C GLN A 4 -11.45 15.23 23.06
N GLN A 5 -10.88 14.03 22.84
CA GLN A 5 -9.97 13.82 21.72
C GLN A 5 -10.66 14.30 20.44
N PRO A 6 -9.98 15.10 19.59
CA PRO A 6 -10.58 15.56 18.35
C PRO A 6 -11.02 14.35 17.52
N SER A 7 -12.27 14.38 17.06
CA SER A 7 -12.81 13.32 16.19
C SER A 7 -11.96 13.23 14.91
N PHE A 8 -11.64 12.02 14.47
CA PHE A 8 -10.89 11.78 13.25
C PHE A 8 -11.66 12.33 12.03
N ASP A 9 -11.05 13.27 11.30
CA ASP A 9 -11.60 13.85 10.08
C ASP A 9 -11.10 13.08 8.84
N ALA A 10 -11.94 12.20 8.32
CA ALA A 10 -11.64 11.36 7.16
C ALA A 10 -11.40 12.18 5.88
N ALA A 11 -12.12 13.29 5.68
CA ALA A 11 -11.96 14.11 4.47
C ALA A 11 -10.62 14.86 4.49
N LYS A 12 -10.27 15.45 5.63
CA LYS A 12 -8.97 16.11 5.83
C LYS A 12 -7.83 15.09 5.66
N TYR A 13 -7.97 13.90 6.21
CA TYR A 13 -6.99 12.82 6.06
C TYR A 13 -6.79 12.43 4.59
N LYS A 14 -7.87 12.17 3.83
CA LYS A 14 -7.80 11.83 2.41
C LYS A 14 -7.12 12.92 1.58
N ASN A 15 -7.40 14.19 1.86
CA ASN A 15 -6.74 15.30 1.19
C ASN A 15 -5.22 15.33 1.50
N ALA A 16 -4.83 15.13 2.75
CA ALA A 16 -3.43 15.04 3.12
C ALA A 16 -2.72 13.85 2.44
N GLN A 17 -3.38 12.68 2.35
CA GLN A 17 -2.85 11.53 1.63
C GLN A 17 -2.69 11.82 0.13
N ARG A 18 -3.69 12.43 -0.52
CA ARG A 18 -3.58 12.83 -1.94
C ARG A 18 -2.38 13.74 -2.18
N GLU A 19 -2.20 14.78 -1.36
CA GLU A 19 -1.07 15.69 -1.46
C GLU A 19 0.27 14.98 -1.22
N GLN A 20 0.32 14.06 -0.25
CA GLN A 20 1.51 13.28 0.04
C GLN A 20 1.90 12.40 -1.15
N TRP A 21 0.97 11.63 -1.71
CA TRP A 21 1.23 10.77 -2.86
C TRP A 21 1.52 11.55 -4.15
N ASN A 22 0.96 12.76 -4.30
CA ASN A 22 1.35 13.67 -5.39
C ASN A 22 2.84 14.08 -5.30
N LYS A 23 3.39 14.17 -4.10
CA LYS A 23 4.82 14.48 -3.87
C LYS A 23 5.71 13.25 -4.04
N ASP A 24 5.29 12.12 -3.50
CA ASP A 24 6.08 10.90 -3.42
C ASP A 24 6.14 10.12 -4.75
N GLY A 25 5.23 10.36 -5.67
CA GLY A 25 5.09 9.57 -6.89
C GLY A 25 6.37 9.45 -7.72
N ALA A 26 7.14 10.55 -7.86
CA ALA A 26 8.40 10.52 -8.59
C ALA A 26 9.47 9.64 -7.91
N ALA A 27 9.50 9.62 -6.58
CA ALA A 27 10.39 8.76 -5.81
C ALA A 27 9.97 7.28 -5.94
N TRP A 28 8.66 6.99 -5.86
CA TRP A 28 8.14 5.64 -6.09
C TRP A 28 8.50 5.10 -7.47
N ARG A 29 8.42 5.94 -8.50
CA ARG A 29 8.87 5.54 -9.84
C ARG A 29 10.37 5.27 -9.89
N ARG A 30 11.19 6.15 -9.31
CA ARG A 30 12.66 6.01 -9.27
C ARG A 30 13.07 4.71 -8.59
N TRP A 31 12.46 4.42 -7.44
CA TRP A 31 12.77 3.27 -6.61
C TRP A 31 11.96 2.02 -6.98
N ASN A 32 11.16 2.06 -8.06
CA ASN A 32 10.32 0.92 -8.45
C ASN A 32 11.09 -0.42 -8.52
N PRO A 33 12.30 -0.52 -9.07
CA PRO A 33 13.04 -1.79 -9.07
C PRO A 33 13.35 -2.31 -7.66
N THR A 34 13.58 -1.43 -6.70
CA THR A 34 13.81 -1.80 -5.29
C THR A 34 12.50 -2.22 -4.63
N LEU A 35 11.43 -1.46 -4.83
CA LEU A 35 10.10 -1.78 -4.31
C LEU A 35 9.55 -3.10 -4.89
N GLU A 36 9.84 -3.40 -6.15
CA GLU A 36 9.50 -4.69 -6.77
C GLU A 36 10.27 -5.85 -6.13
N ARG A 37 11.54 -5.67 -5.75
CA ARG A 37 12.28 -6.69 -4.98
C ARG A 37 11.66 -6.92 -3.61
N TRP A 38 11.24 -5.84 -2.91
CA TRP A 38 10.66 -5.96 -1.56
C TRP A 38 9.25 -6.57 -1.56
N TYR A 39 8.41 -6.19 -2.53
CA TYR A 39 6.98 -6.55 -2.54
C TYR A 39 6.58 -7.51 -3.65
N GLY A 40 7.51 -7.91 -4.51
CA GLY A 40 7.21 -8.75 -5.68
C GLY A 40 6.61 -10.10 -5.30
N GLU A 41 7.07 -10.72 -4.22
CA GLU A 41 6.52 -11.99 -3.74
C GLU A 41 5.08 -11.81 -3.23
N ALA A 42 4.79 -10.74 -2.47
CA ALA A 42 3.43 -10.42 -2.04
C ALA A 42 2.52 -10.11 -3.22
N THR A 43 3.05 -9.40 -4.24
CA THR A 43 2.33 -9.15 -5.50
C THR A 43 2.00 -10.46 -6.22
N ARG A 44 2.99 -11.34 -6.40
CA ARG A 44 2.79 -12.65 -7.05
C ARG A 44 1.73 -13.47 -6.31
N GLN A 45 1.86 -13.59 -4.99
CA GLN A 45 0.91 -14.33 -4.16
C GLN A 45 -0.51 -13.74 -4.25
N MET A 46 -0.63 -12.41 -4.26
CA MET A 46 -1.92 -11.72 -4.40
C MET A 46 -2.59 -12.03 -5.74
N LEU A 47 -1.83 -11.97 -6.82
CA LEU A 47 -2.34 -12.29 -8.17
C LEU A 47 -2.70 -13.77 -8.32
N ASP A 48 -1.97 -14.68 -7.64
CA ASP A 48 -2.29 -16.12 -7.63
C ASP A 48 -3.58 -16.39 -6.84
N MET A 49 -3.76 -15.77 -5.68
CA MET A 49 -4.98 -15.89 -4.88
C MET A 49 -6.19 -15.22 -5.54
N ALA A 50 -5.96 -14.21 -6.38
CA ALA A 50 -7.01 -13.59 -7.20
C ALA A 50 -7.51 -14.49 -8.33
N LEU A 51 -6.80 -15.56 -8.68
CA LEU A 51 -7.13 -16.53 -9.74
C LEU A 51 -7.34 -15.87 -11.11
N ILE A 52 -6.49 -14.88 -11.44
CA ILE A 52 -6.59 -14.11 -12.68
C ILE A 52 -6.45 -15.02 -13.89
N GLN A 53 -7.38 -14.89 -14.85
CA GLN A 53 -7.41 -15.63 -16.10
C GLN A 53 -7.23 -14.71 -17.32
N PRO A 54 -6.70 -15.22 -18.44
CA PRO A 54 -6.66 -14.46 -19.69
C PRO A 54 -8.04 -13.90 -20.10
N GLY A 55 -8.06 -12.68 -20.62
CA GLY A 55 -9.27 -12.02 -21.09
C GLY A 55 -10.13 -11.35 -20.00
N GLN A 56 -9.79 -11.50 -18.73
CA GLN A 56 -10.55 -10.89 -17.62
C GLN A 56 -10.40 -9.37 -17.55
N ARG A 57 -11.36 -8.76 -16.87
CA ARG A 57 -11.40 -7.34 -16.52
C ARG A 57 -11.00 -7.14 -15.06
N ILE A 58 -9.92 -6.45 -14.85
CA ILE A 58 -9.33 -6.21 -13.53
C ILE A 58 -9.50 -4.74 -13.14
N LEU A 59 -9.86 -4.49 -11.89
CA LEU A 59 -9.78 -3.18 -11.25
C LEU A 59 -8.63 -3.23 -10.25
N ASP A 60 -7.65 -2.33 -10.38
CA ASP A 60 -6.58 -2.12 -9.42
C ASP A 60 -6.81 -0.81 -8.68
N VAL A 61 -7.08 -0.88 -7.38
CA VAL A 61 -7.39 0.28 -6.53
C VAL A 61 -6.17 0.67 -5.72
N ALA A 62 -5.86 1.97 -5.70
CA ALA A 62 -4.62 2.53 -5.17
C ALA A 62 -3.39 1.92 -5.87
N ALA A 63 -3.42 1.94 -7.21
CA ALA A 63 -2.43 1.33 -8.07
C ALA A 63 -1.04 1.99 -8.02
N GLY A 64 -0.95 3.18 -7.43
CA GLY A 64 0.30 3.90 -7.32
C GLY A 64 0.97 4.14 -8.68
N ALA A 65 2.27 3.88 -8.77
CA ALA A 65 3.06 4.05 -10.00
C ALA A 65 2.96 2.87 -10.99
N GLY A 66 1.99 1.94 -10.81
CA GLY A 66 1.65 0.94 -11.83
C GLY A 66 1.69 -0.53 -11.40
N GLU A 67 2.22 -0.89 -10.24
CA GLU A 67 2.10 -2.26 -9.72
C GLU A 67 1.02 -2.32 -8.63
N PRO A 68 0.13 -3.31 -8.68
CA PRO A 68 0.12 -4.56 -9.48
C PRO A 68 -0.56 -4.51 -10.85
N ALA A 69 -1.09 -3.36 -11.33
CA ALA A 69 -1.79 -3.26 -12.61
C ALA A 69 -0.97 -3.81 -13.80
N VAL A 70 0.33 -3.52 -13.84
CA VAL A 70 1.24 -4.00 -14.88
C VAL A 70 1.36 -5.52 -14.84
N SER A 71 1.60 -6.09 -13.67
CA SER A 71 1.68 -7.56 -13.51
C SER A 71 0.33 -8.24 -13.82
N ALA A 72 -0.80 -7.63 -13.47
CA ALA A 72 -2.13 -8.10 -13.82
C ALA A 72 -2.36 -8.06 -15.34
N ALA A 73 -1.90 -7.00 -16.02
CA ALA A 73 -2.05 -6.86 -17.46
C ALA A 73 -1.29 -7.94 -18.25
N TYR A 74 -0.12 -8.36 -17.77
CA TYR A 74 0.58 -9.51 -18.35
C TYR A 74 -0.21 -10.82 -18.19
N ARG A 75 -0.90 -11.01 -17.05
CA ARG A 75 -1.72 -12.22 -16.80
C ARG A 75 -2.99 -12.26 -17.64
N VAL A 76 -3.69 -11.14 -17.77
CA VAL A 76 -4.92 -11.10 -18.59
C VAL A 76 -4.65 -11.11 -20.07
N GLY A 77 -3.43 -10.73 -20.49
CA GLY A 77 -3.01 -10.68 -21.89
C GLY A 77 -3.71 -9.58 -22.70
N PRO A 78 -3.47 -9.51 -24.03
CA PRO A 78 -3.96 -8.43 -24.89
C PRO A 78 -5.48 -8.41 -25.09
N GLY A 79 -6.18 -9.51 -24.79
CA GLY A 79 -7.64 -9.60 -24.82
C GLY A 79 -8.32 -9.22 -23.50
N GLY A 80 -7.53 -8.94 -22.46
CA GLY A 80 -8.04 -8.51 -21.15
C GLY A 80 -8.15 -6.98 -21.04
N TYR A 81 -8.48 -6.54 -19.83
CA TYR A 81 -8.59 -5.11 -19.50
C TYR A 81 -8.18 -4.87 -18.05
N VAL A 82 -7.40 -3.84 -17.80
CA VAL A 82 -7.04 -3.40 -16.45
C VAL A 82 -7.36 -1.93 -16.30
N LEU A 83 -8.21 -1.59 -15.34
CA LEU A 83 -8.41 -0.23 -14.88
C LEU A 83 -7.61 -0.01 -13.60
N ALA A 84 -6.59 0.82 -13.68
CA ALA A 84 -5.81 1.24 -12.52
C ALA A 84 -6.36 2.57 -11.99
N THR A 85 -6.64 2.64 -10.68
CA THR A 85 -7.17 3.84 -10.04
C THR A 85 -6.32 4.25 -8.85
N ASP A 86 -6.21 5.55 -8.62
CA ASP A 86 -5.54 6.10 -7.43
C ASP A 86 -6.18 7.43 -7.04
N ILE A 87 -6.10 7.82 -5.77
CA ILE A 87 -6.59 9.11 -5.30
C ILE A 87 -5.71 10.28 -5.78
N SER A 88 -4.44 9.99 -6.10
CA SER A 88 -3.46 10.94 -6.62
C SER A 88 -3.46 10.92 -8.16
N GLU A 89 -3.86 12.02 -8.77
CA GLU A 89 -3.80 12.19 -10.22
C GLU A 89 -2.37 12.05 -10.75
N ARG A 90 -1.41 12.56 -9.99
CA ARG A 90 -0.01 12.60 -10.40
C ARG A 90 0.66 11.24 -10.40
N ILE A 91 0.36 10.40 -9.38
CA ILE A 91 0.97 9.06 -9.31
C ILE A 91 0.35 8.13 -10.37
N ILE A 92 -0.95 8.27 -10.66
CA ILE A 92 -1.60 7.41 -11.63
C ILE A 92 -1.20 7.75 -13.08
N GLU A 93 -0.81 8.99 -13.35
CA GLU A 93 -0.19 9.36 -14.63
C GLU A 93 1.16 8.66 -14.84
N LEU A 94 1.93 8.43 -13.78
CA LEU A 94 3.17 7.64 -13.84
C LEU A 94 2.88 6.18 -14.18
N ALA A 95 1.80 5.60 -13.65
CA ALA A 95 1.36 4.26 -14.00
C ALA A 95 1.06 4.14 -15.50
N LEU A 96 0.39 5.14 -16.08
CA LEU A 96 0.12 5.18 -17.52
C LEU A 96 1.40 5.27 -18.35
N GLN A 97 2.39 6.05 -17.90
CA GLN A 97 3.70 6.11 -18.56
C GLN A 97 4.39 4.76 -18.53
N VAL A 98 4.43 4.07 -17.38
CA VAL A 98 5.00 2.73 -17.25
C VAL A 98 4.28 1.74 -18.18
N ALA A 99 2.95 1.77 -18.24
CA ALA A 99 2.16 0.93 -19.14
C ALA A 99 2.54 1.15 -20.62
N ARG A 100 2.67 2.41 -21.03
CA ARG A 100 3.10 2.77 -22.41
C ARG A 100 4.52 2.31 -22.74
N GLU A 101 5.46 2.51 -21.83
CA GLU A 101 6.86 2.08 -21.97
C GLU A 101 6.98 0.55 -22.12
N ARG A 102 6.05 -0.20 -21.48
CA ARG A 102 5.99 -1.67 -21.57
C ARG A 102 5.06 -2.18 -22.70
N GLY A 103 4.47 -1.28 -23.49
CA GLY A 103 3.58 -1.63 -24.60
C GLY A 103 2.23 -2.22 -24.18
N LEU A 104 1.79 -2.01 -22.94
CA LEU A 104 0.57 -2.56 -22.36
C LEU A 104 -0.64 -1.67 -22.70
N LYS A 105 -1.27 -1.93 -23.85
CA LYS A 105 -2.41 -1.13 -24.35
C LYS A 105 -3.72 -1.39 -23.61
N GLN A 106 -3.85 -2.49 -22.88
CA GLN A 106 -5.02 -2.91 -22.13
C GLN A 106 -5.12 -2.26 -20.73
N ILE A 107 -4.17 -1.38 -20.36
CA ILE A 107 -4.25 -0.61 -19.11
C ILE A 107 -4.85 0.76 -19.38
N GLU A 108 -5.92 1.08 -18.67
CA GLU A 108 -6.50 2.41 -18.53
C GLU A 108 -6.24 2.92 -17.12
N VAL A 109 -6.11 4.25 -16.95
CA VAL A 109 -5.91 4.86 -15.61
C VAL A 109 -6.97 5.92 -15.36
N ARG A 110 -7.43 6.03 -14.10
CA ARG A 110 -8.34 7.09 -13.64
C ARG A 110 -8.01 7.52 -12.23
N SER A 111 -8.07 8.83 -11.96
CA SER A 111 -8.05 9.31 -10.58
C SER A 111 -9.40 9.06 -9.92
N MET A 112 -9.39 8.38 -8.74
CA MET A 112 -10.62 7.96 -8.08
C MET A 112 -10.39 7.68 -6.59
N ASP A 113 -11.38 7.99 -5.74
CA ASP A 113 -11.38 7.59 -4.33
C ASP A 113 -11.79 6.12 -4.23
N GLY A 114 -10.93 5.28 -3.64
CA GLY A 114 -11.19 3.84 -3.48
C GLY A 114 -12.39 3.51 -2.58
N GLU A 115 -12.85 4.43 -1.75
CA GLU A 115 -14.08 4.29 -0.96
C GLU A 115 -15.35 4.73 -1.71
N LYS A 116 -15.20 5.36 -2.87
CA LYS A 116 -16.32 5.85 -3.69
C LYS A 116 -15.96 5.73 -5.17
N LEU A 117 -16.28 4.59 -5.75
CA LEU A 117 -15.98 4.30 -7.15
C LEU A 117 -17.08 4.82 -8.09
N ASP A 118 -16.71 5.68 -9.04
CA ASP A 118 -17.58 6.06 -10.15
C ASP A 118 -17.48 5.01 -11.28
N LEU A 119 -17.97 3.81 -10.97
CA LEU A 119 -17.93 2.64 -11.86
C LEU A 119 -19.27 1.89 -11.83
N PRO A 120 -19.69 1.29 -12.96
CA PRO A 120 -20.88 0.47 -13.00
C PRO A 120 -20.78 -0.76 -12.09
N ASP A 121 -21.93 -1.24 -11.63
CA ASP A 121 -22.05 -2.51 -10.93
C ASP A 121 -21.60 -3.68 -11.82
N ALA A 122 -21.08 -4.74 -11.20
CA ALA A 122 -20.78 -6.01 -11.85
C ALA A 122 -19.95 -5.89 -13.16
N SER A 123 -18.96 -5.01 -13.19
CA SER A 123 -18.17 -4.69 -14.39
C SER A 123 -16.76 -5.27 -14.40
N PHE A 124 -16.30 -5.84 -13.28
CA PHE A 124 -14.97 -6.45 -13.15
C PHE A 124 -15.04 -7.89 -12.65
N ASP A 125 -14.09 -8.71 -13.09
CA ASP A 125 -13.93 -10.09 -12.65
C ASP A 125 -13.08 -10.17 -11.37
N VAL A 126 -12.09 -9.27 -11.25
CA VAL A 126 -11.19 -9.21 -10.09
C VAL A 126 -10.97 -7.76 -9.67
N VAL A 127 -10.89 -7.53 -8.36
CA VAL A 127 -10.40 -6.29 -7.76
C VAL A 127 -9.12 -6.56 -7.00
N LEU A 128 -8.10 -5.74 -7.24
CA LEU A 128 -6.80 -5.78 -6.56
C LEU A 128 -6.59 -4.50 -5.74
N CYS A 129 -5.85 -4.61 -4.64
CA CYS A 129 -5.33 -3.45 -3.91
C CYS A 129 -4.06 -3.84 -3.15
N ARG A 130 -2.90 -3.37 -3.59
CA ARG A 130 -1.62 -3.61 -2.93
C ARG A 130 -1.22 -2.42 -2.08
N LEU A 131 -1.15 -2.62 -0.75
CA LEU A 131 -0.68 -1.64 0.24
C LEU A 131 -1.49 -0.32 0.29
N GLY A 132 -2.72 -0.32 -0.26
CA GLY A 132 -3.61 0.84 -0.27
C GLY A 132 -4.70 0.79 0.80
N LEU A 133 -5.33 -0.37 1.00
CA LEU A 133 -6.52 -0.52 1.87
C LEU A 133 -6.28 -0.05 3.31
N MET A 134 -5.08 -0.25 3.86
CA MET A 134 -4.69 0.15 5.20
C MET A 134 -4.64 1.68 5.42
N TYR A 135 -4.60 2.45 4.33
CA TYR A 135 -4.67 3.92 4.38
C TYR A 135 -6.08 4.47 4.12
N MET A 136 -7.08 3.62 3.94
CA MET A 136 -8.46 4.05 3.76
C MET A 136 -9.13 4.28 5.13
N PRO A 137 -9.74 5.45 5.37
CA PRO A 137 -10.47 5.73 6.60
C PRO A 137 -11.55 4.69 6.95
N HIS A 138 -12.24 4.18 5.92
CA HIS A 138 -13.35 3.25 6.08
C HIS A 138 -13.14 1.99 5.21
N PRO A 139 -12.22 1.08 5.59
CA PRO A 139 -11.82 -0.06 4.74
C PRO A 139 -12.99 -1.00 4.42
N VAL A 140 -13.96 -1.17 5.31
CA VAL A 140 -15.18 -1.95 5.05
C VAL A 140 -16.05 -1.27 3.99
N THR A 141 -16.13 0.06 3.97
CA THR A 141 -16.86 0.81 2.94
C THR A 141 -16.17 0.66 1.58
N ALA A 142 -14.85 0.78 1.53
CA ALA A 142 -14.06 0.52 0.33
C ALA A 142 -14.33 -0.89 -0.21
N LEU A 143 -14.24 -1.91 0.64
CA LEU A 143 -14.51 -3.29 0.25
C LEU A 143 -15.94 -3.52 -0.25
N ARG A 144 -16.96 -2.82 0.30
CA ARG A 144 -18.34 -2.87 -0.20
C ARG A 144 -18.47 -2.27 -1.60
N GLU A 145 -17.79 -1.14 -1.86
CA GLU A 145 -17.74 -0.54 -3.20
C GLU A 145 -17.04 -1.46 -4.21
N TRP A 146 -15.94 -2.09 -3.82
CA TRP A 146 -15.25 -3.06 -4.67
C TRP A 146 -16.13 -4.29 -4.94
N ARG A 147 -16.85 -4.75 -3.92
CA ARG A 147 -17.81 -5.85 -4.08
C ARG A 147 -18.95 -5.47 -5.02
N ARG A 148 -19.44 -4.23 -5.00
CA ARG A 148 -20.44 -3.73 -5.94
C ARG A 148 -19.92 -3.79 -7.38
N ALA A 149 -18.70 -3.33 -7.61
CA ALA A 149 -18.06 -3.33 -8.92
C ALA A 149 -17.74 -4.72 -9.46
N LEU A 150 -17.53 -5.72 -8.58
CA LEU A 150 -17.31 -7.11 -8.97
C LEU A 150 -18.57 -7.77 -9.53
N ARG A 151 -18.40 -8.63 -10.51
CA ARG A 151 -19.43 -9.57 -11.01
C ARG A 151 -19.74 -10.62 -9.94
N PRO A 152 -20.94 -11.26 -9.99
CA PRO A 152 -21.18 -12.45 -9.18
C PRO A 152 -20.10 -13.52 -9.40
N GLY A 153 -19.55 -14.06 -8.30
CA GLY A 153 -18.41 -14.99 -8.33
C GLY A 153 -17.04 -14.33 -8.57
N GLY A 154 -17.00 -13.02 -8.77
CA GLY A 154 -15.73 -12.27 -8.88
C GLY A 154 -14.93 -12.28 -7.58
N ARG A 155 -13.63 -11.99 -7.67
CA ARG A 155 -12.71 -12.07 -6.54
C ARG A 155 -12.10 -10.72 -6.18
N VAL A 156 -11.90 -10.49 -4.89
CA VAL A 156 -11.03 -9.43 -4.39
C VAL A 156 -9.73 -10.05 -3.87
N ALA A 157 -8.59 -9.39 -4.12
CA ALA A 157 -7.35 -9.72 -3.45
C ALA A 157 -6.61 -8.45 -3.02
N VAL A 158 -6.09 -8.46 -1.79
CA VAL A 158 -5.40 -7.32 -1.20
C VAL A 158 -4.08 -7.77 -0.58
N ALA A 159 -3.12 -6.83 -0.52
CA ALA A 159 -1.94 -6.97 0.32
C ALA A 159 -1.86 -5.79 1.28
N VAL A 160 -1.61 -6.06 2.56
CA VAL A 160 -1.38 -5.06 3.61
C VAL A 160 -0.16 -5.48 4.42
N PHE A 161 0.48 -4.57 5.15
CA PHE A 161 1.52 -4.99 6.08
C PHE A 161 0.89 -5.72 7.28
N SER A 162 1.61 -6.71 7.81
CA SER A 162 1.26 -7.39 9.06
C SER A 162 1.57 -6.50 10.27
N THR A 163 1.77 -7.07 11.43
CA THR A 163 2.01 -6.35 12.68
C THR A 163 3.37 -5.63 12.72
N PRO A 164 3.54 -4.59 13.54
CA PRO A 164 4.80 -3.85 13.65
C PRO A 164 6.01 -4.71 14.06
N ASP A 165 5.81 -5.74 14.89
CA ASP A 165 6.86 -6.66 15.34
C ASP A 165 7.42 -7.54 14.21
N ARG A 166 6.64 -7.75 13.15
CA ARG A 166 7.06 -8.43 11.91
C ARG A 166 7.66 -7.48 10.87
N ASN A 167 7.56 -6.18 11.08
CA ASN A 167 7.90 -5.15 10.12
C ASN A 167 8.90 -4.14 10.69
N SER A 168 10.07 -4.64 11.13
CA SER A 168 11.13 -3.80 11.72
C SER A 168 11.56 -2.66 10.79
N TRP A 169 11.50 -2.86 9.46
CA TRP A 169 11.80 -1.85 8.46
C TRP A 169 11.01 -0.55 8.67
N GLY A 170 9.75 -0.63 9.09
CA GLY A 170 8.87 0.53 9.30
C GLY A 170 8.69 0.88 10.78
N ALA A 171 8.64 -0.13 11.64
CA ALA A 171 8.38 0.05 13.07
C ALA A 171 9.54 0.74 13.81
N VAL A 172 10.79 0.41 13.47
CA VAL A 172 11.97 1.03 14.09
C VAL A 172 12.06 2.53 13.73
N PRO A 173 12.03 2.93 12.44
CA PRO A 173 11.98 4.35 12.10
C PRO A 173 10.80 5.10 12.73
N ALA A 174 9.59 4.54 12.66
CA ALA A 174 8.40 5.18 13.23
C ALA A 174 8.52 5.40 14.75
N SER A 175 9.10 4.45 15.48
CA SER A 175 9.33 4.56 16.93
C SER A 175 10.31 5.69 17.27
N ILE A 176 11.43 5.78 16.55
CA ILE A 176 12.43 6.84 16.73
C ILE A 176 11.81 8.21 16.44
N ILE A 177 11.11 8.34 15.30
CA ILE A 177 10.46 9.59 14.91
C ILE A 177 9.43 10.02 15.95
N ARG A 178 8.55 9.09 16.41
CA ARG A 178 7.55 9.42 17.45
C ARG A 178 8.17 9.97 18.71
N ARG A 179 9.22 9.34 19.20
CA ARG A 179 9.94 9.78 20.39
C ARG A 179 10.56 11.17 20.19
N ARG A 180 11.24 11.38 19.07
CA ARG A 180 11.95 12.63 18.78
C ARG A 180 10.99 13.80 18.49
N ALA A 181 9.92 13.55 17.77
CA ALA A 181 8.89 14.53 17.46
C ALA A 181 7.78 14.63 18.53
N GLN A 182 7.90 13.90 19.65
CA GLN A 182 6.94 13.87 20.77
C GLN A 182 5.50 13.58 20.32
N LEU A 183 5.34 12.70 19.33
CA LEU A 183 4.01 12.34 18.81
C LEU A 183 3.29 11.35 19.75
N PRO A 184 1.96 11.47 19.89
CA PRO A 184 1.17 10.53 20.65
C PRO A 184 1.24 9.12 20.02
N PRO A 185 0.93 8.06 20.80
CA PRO A 185 0.82 6.72 20.22
C PRO A 185 -0.23 6.68 19.10
N PRO A 186 -0.12 5.72 18.16
CA PRO A 186 -1.15 5.51 17.14
C PRO A 186 -2.49 5.21 17.78
N VAL A 187 -3.56 5.82 17.27
CA VAL A 187 -4.92 5.53 17.76
C VAL A 187 -5.42 4.25 17.06
N PRO A 188 -5.83 3.21 17.81
CA PRO A 188 -6.38 2.00 17.21
C PRO A 188 -7.54 2.30 16.27
N GLY A 189 -7.57 1.61 15.10
CA GLY A 189 -8.61 1.79 14.08
C GLY A 189 -8.44 3.00 13.18
N GLN A 190 -7.47 3.88 13.42
CA GLN A 190 -7.13 4.92 12.46
C GLN A 190 -6.27 4.38 11.30
N PRO A 191 -6.40 4.95 10.10
CA PRO A 191 -5.59 4.55 8.94
C PRO A 191 -4.09 4.62 9.23
N GLY A 192 -3.35 3.65 8.72
CA GLY A 192 -1.91 3.58 8.88
C GLY A 192 -1.35 2.24 8.43
N PRO A 193 -0.02 2.13 8.29
CA PRO A 193 0.59 0.97 7.64
C PRO A 193 0.27 -0.37 8.32
N PHE A 194 0.01 -0.40 9.62
CA PHE A 194 -0.16 -1.63 10.39
C PHE A 194 -1.56 -1.83 10.98
N ASN A 195 -2.53 -0.97 10.65
CA ASN A 195 -3.87 -1.00 11.27
C ASN A 195 -4.70 -2.24 10.90
N LEU A 196 -4.41 -2.88 9.76
CA LEU A 196 -5.09 -4.09 9.29
C LEU A 196 -4.25 -5.37 9.48
N GLY A 197 -3.06 -5.26 10.06
CA GLY A 197 -2.11 -6.37 10.19
C GLY A 197 -2.37 -7.32 11.36
N GLY A 198 -3.32 -7.02 12.25
CA GLY A 198 -3.64 -7.85 13.40
C GLY A 198 -4.25 -9.20 13.02
N PRO A 199 -4.07 -10.25 13.86
CA PRO A 199 -4.64 -11.57 13.59
C PRO A 199 -6.16 -11.51 13.37
N GLY A 200 -6.66 -12.07 12.27
CA GLY A 200 -8.08 -12.15 11.96
C GLY A 200 -8.73 -10.86 11.45
N VAL A 201 -8.05 -9.70 11.56
CA VAL A 201 -8.62 -8.40 11.19
C VAL A 201 -8.99 -8.35 9.71
N LEU A 202 -8.12 -8.85 8.83
CA LEU A 202 -8.35 -8.81 7.39
C LEU A 202 -9.50 -9.71 6.98
N GLU A 203 -9.60 -10.91 7.54
CA GLU A 203 -10.73 -11.82 7.32
C GLU A 203 -12.05 -11.23 7.80
N ASP A 204 -12.04 -10.54 8.95
CA ASP A 204 -13.23 -9.95 9.54
C ASP A 204 -13.76 -8.80 8.70
N ILE A 205 -12.91 -7.91 8.18
CA ILE A 205 -13.37 -6.83 7.31
C ILE A 205 -13.90 -7.34 5.96
N PHE A 206 -13.36 -8.45 5.42
CA PHE A 206 -13.94 -9.11 4.25
C PHE A 206 -15.36 -9.62 4.55
N ARG A 207 -15.57 -10.30 5.68
CA ARG A 207 -16.89 -10.79 6.09
C ARG A 207 -17.87 -9.65 6.33
N GLN A 208 -17.45 -8.58 7.00
CA GLN A 208 -18.26 -7.37 7.23
C GLN A 208 -18.66 -6.67 5.94
N ALA A 209 -17.83 -6.75 4.90
CA ALA A 209 -18.13 -6.22 3.57
C ALA A 209 -19.03 -7.17 2.74
N GLY A 210 -19.34 -8.37 3.25
CA GLY A 210 -20.21 -9.36 2.59
C GLY A 210 -19.48 -10.30 1.62
N PHE A 211 -18.17 -10.40 1.69
CA PHE A 211 -17.40 -11.39 0.93
C PHE A 211 -17.46 -12.76 1.60
N ALA A 212 -17.46 -13.80 0.76
CA ALA A 212 -17.42 -15.21 1.18
C ALA A 212 -15.99 -15.76 1.11
N ASN A 213 -15.74 -16.81 1.92
CA ASN A 213 -14.51 -17.60 1.89
C ASN A 213 -13.22 -16.75 1.94
N PRO A 214 -13.05 -15.84 2.92
CA PRO A 214 -11.81 -15.12 3.06
C PRO A 214 -10.66 -16.07 3.41
N GLU A 215 -9.57 -15.94 2.68
CA GLU A 215 -8.31 -16.63 2.90
C GLU A 215 -7.21 -15.60 3.05
N VAL A 216 -6.38 -15.71 4.09
CA VAL A 216 -5.25 -14.80 4.34
C VAL A 216 -3.98 -15.61 4.54
N ARG A 217 -2.89 -15.14 3.93
CA ARG A 217 -1.54 -15.73 4.03
C ARG A 217 -0.53 -14.68 4.41
N ALA A 218 0.35 -15.01 5.35
CA ALA A 218 1.54 -14.21 5.64
C ALA A 218 2.61 -14.49 4.56
N VAL A 219 3.19 -13.43 4.03
CA VAL A 219 4.20 -13.49 2.96
C VAL A 219 5.40 -12.65 3.38
N PRO A 220 6.60 -13.22 3.45
CA PRO A 220 7.81 -12.46 3.71
C PRO A 220 8.00 -11.33 2.68
N ALA A 221 8.34 -10.15 3.16
CA ALA A 221 8.61 -8.97 2.36
C ALA A 221 9.80 -8.19 2.96
N PRO A 222 10.99 -8.82 3.06
CA PRO A 222 12.15 -8.19 3.67
C PRO A 222 12.62 -7.00 2.83
N HIS A 223 13.09 -5.96 3.51
CA HIS A 223 13.63 -4.77 2.87
C HIS A 223 15.15 -4.88 2.77
N GLY A 224 15.61 -5.36 1.62
CA GLY A 224 17.03 -5.51 1.32
C GLY A 224 17.64 -4.29 0.64
N ALA A 225 18.90 -3.97 0.97
CA ALA A 225 19.70 -2.91 0.36
C ALA A 225 21.19 -3.27 0.45
N ALA A 226 22.08 -2.50 -0.18
CA ALA A 226 23.51 -2.72 -0.02
C ALA A 226 24.01 -2.31 1.39
N SER A 227 23.33 -1.36 2.03
CA SER A 227 23.65 -0.87 3.37
C SER A 227 22.44 -0.23 4.06
N ALA A 228 22.53 0.01 5.38
CA ALA A 228 21.55 0.80 6.12
C ALA A 228 21.42 2.23 5.56
N ALA A 229 22.51 2.83 5.10
CA ALA A 229 22.52 4.15 4.48
C ALA A 229 21.70 4.17 3.17
N GLU A 230 21.85 3.15 2.30
CA GLU A 230 21.03 3.04 1.09
C GLU A 230 19.56 2.83 1.45
N TYR A 231 19.27 1.92 2.39
CA TYR A 231 17.90 1.70 2.87
C TYR A 231 17.25 2.99 3.38
N VAL A 232 17.98 3.78 4.20
CA VAL A 232 17.50 5.07 4.72
C VAL A 232 17.28 6.06 3.59
N GLY A 233 18.16 6.10 2.58
CA GLY A 233 18.00 6.93 1.39
C GLY A 233 16.69 6.62 0.64
N VAL A 234 16.42 5.34 0.37
CA VAL A 234 15.15 4.89 -0.24
C VAL A 234 13.96 5.28 0.62
N THR A 235 14.04 4.99 1.93
CA THR A 235 12.96 5.22 2.88
C THR A 235 12.61 6.70 3.00
N ARG A 236 13.61 7.57 3.07
CA ARG A 236 13.47 9.02 3.15
C ARG A 236 12.78 9.62 1.93
N GLU A 237 13.03 9.07 0.74
CA GLU A 237 12.44 9.53 -0.50
C GLU A 237 11.07 8.91 -0.80
N ALA A 238 10.92 7.61 -0.60
CA ALA A 238 9.74 6.87 -1.05
C ALA A 238 8.61 6.81 0.00
N PHE A 239 8.93 6.94 1.30
CA PHE A 239 7.93 6.84 2.37
C PHE A 239 7.72 8.19 3.05
N GLY A 240 7.12 9.14 2.34
CA GLY A 240 6.90 10.51 2.81
C GLY A 240 6.07 10.62 4.10
N GLY A 241 5.36 9.56 4.49
CA GLY A 241 4.70 9.47 5.79
C GLY A 241 5.67 9.68 6.96
N PHE A 242 6.92 9.21 6.87
CA PHE A 242 7.95 9.48 7.89
C PHE A 242 8.32 10.96 7.94
N ASN A 243 8.46 11.60 6.77
CA ASN A 243 8.73 13.03 6.71
C ASN A 243 7.56 13.86 7.26
N ALA A 244 6.31 13.42 6.99
CA ALA A 244 5.12 14.07 7.54
C ALA A 244 5.05 13.97 9.07
N MET A 245 5.48 12.87 9.66
CA MET A 245 5.59 12.72 11.12
C MET A 245 6.59 13.69 11.75
N MET A 246 7.56 14.18 11.00
CA MET A 246 8.59 15.13 11.44
C MET A 246 8.27 16.58 11.07
N ALA A 247 7.02 16.90 10.69
CA ALA A 247 6.66 18.21 10.17
C ALA A 247 6.98 19.38 11.14
N ASN A 248 6.92 19.14 12.44
CA ASN A 248 7.18 20.16 13.50
C ASN A 248 8.67 20.28 13.87
N LEU A 249 9.56 19.43 13.34
CA LEU A 249 10.99 19.49 13.62
C LEU A 249 11.70 20.45 12.66
N SER A 250 12.78 21.09 13.14
CA SER A 250 13.67 21.87 12.28
C SER A 250 14.39 20.99 11.26
N PRO A 251 14.96 21.54 10.19
CA PRO A 251 15.77 20.76 9.24
C PRO A 251 16.92 20.01 9.91
N GLU A 252 17.61 20.64 10.86
CA GLU A 252 18.74 20.05 11.60
C GLU A 252 18.28 18.89 12.49
N GLU A 253 17.13 19.05 13.17
CA GLU A 253 16.53 17.99 13.98
C GLU A 253 16.09 16.80 13.11
N ARG A 254 15.48 17.04 11.95
CA ARG A 254 15.13 15.98 11.00
C ARG A 254 16.34 15.19 10.53
N GLU A 255 17.43 15.88 10.21
CA GLU A 255 18.68 15.22 9.82
C GLU A 255 19.25 14.38 10.97
N SER A 256 19.23 14.91 12.20
CA SER A 256 19.62 14.17 13.40
C SER A 256 18.76 12.91 13.61
N VAL A 257 17.44 12.98 13.31
CA VAL A 257 16.53 11.80 13.39
C VAL A 257 16.89 10.76 12.33
N TRP A 258 17.15 11.18 11.09
CA TRP A 258 17.55 10.25 10.03
C TRP A 258 18.89 9.56 10.33
N ASN A 259 19.87 10.29 10.90
CA ASN A 259 21.12 9.71 11.34
C ASN A 259 20.94 8.70 12.47
N GLU A 260 20.02 8.96 13.41
CA GLU A 260 19.68 8.02 14.47
C GLU A 260 18.98 6.76 13.92
N ILE A 261 18.07 6.93 12.94
CA ILE A 261 17.44 5.81 12.24
C ILE A 261 18.50 4.96 11.55
N GLU A 262 19.43 5.56 10.80
CA GLU A 262 20.51 4.84 10.14
C GLU A 262 21.35 4.05 11.15
N GLY A 263 21.77 4.70 12.24
CA GLY A 263 22.53 4.03 13.29
C GLY A 263 21.82 2.81 13.90
N SER A 264 20.50 2.93 14.11
CA SER A 264 19.69 1.82 14.63
C SER A 264 19.47 0.72 13.59
N MET A 265 19.32 1.06 12.33
CA MET A 265 19.10 0.10 11.25
C MET A 265 20.37 -0.70 10.91
N ARG A 266 21.56 -0.22 11.25
CA ARG A 266 22.82 -1.00 11.08
C ARG A 266 22.82 -2.36 11.78
N SER A 267 21.95 -2.55 12.79
CA SER A 267 21.76 -3.88 13.42
C SER A 267 21.24 -4.96 12.45
N PHE A 268 20.71 -4.55 11.29
CA PHE A 268 20.26 -5.45 10.22
C PHE A 268 21.29 -5.60 9.08
N GLU A 269 22.51 -5.06 9.24
CA GLU A 269 23.60 -5.27 8.29
C GLU A 269 24.35 -6.57 8.58
N SER A 270 24.82 -7.21 7.52
CA SER A 270 25.66 -8.41 7.54
C SER A 270 26.69 -8.34 6.40
N LEU A 271 27.54 -9.37 6.27
CA LEU A 271 28.46 -9.49 5.13
C LEU A 271 27.73 -9.57 3.77
N GLY A 272 26.44 -9.94 3.76
CA GLY A 272 25.60 -10.01 2.55
C GLY A 272 24.87 -8.71 2.21
N GLY A 273 25.08 -7.63 2.98
CA GLY A 273 24.34 -6.38 2.84
C GLY A 273 23.36 -6.15 3.98
N PHE A 274 22.38 -5.31 3.75
CA PHE A 274 21.33 -4.94 4.68
C PHE A 274 20.04 -5.71 4.36
N GLU A 275 19.38 -6.26 5.39
CA GLU A 275 18.05 -6.86 5.27
C GLU A 275 17.24 -6.67 6.56
N ALA A 276 16.27 -5.76 6.54
CA ALA A 276 15.34 -5.57 7.64
C ALA A 276 14.09 -6.47 7.48
N PRO A 277 13.63 -7.14 8.55
CA PRO A 277 12.42 -7.95 8.53
C PRO A 277 11.21 -7.16 8.02
N GLY A 278 10.44 -7.81 7.15
CA GLY A 278 9.17 -7.32 6.63
C GLY A 278 8.24 -8.49 6.30
N GLU A 279 6.94 -8.27 6.49
CA GLU A 279 5.91 -9.24 6.23
C GLU A 279 4.63 -8.54 5.75
N CYS A 280 4.04 -9.06 4.69
CA CYS A 280 2.70 -8.68 4.24
C CYS A 280 1.69 -9.78 4.59
N LEU A 281 0.45 -9.38 4.87
CA LEU A 281 -0.72 -10.25 4.79
C LEU A 281 -1.33 -10.10 3.40
N VAL A 282 -1.45 -11.20 2.69
CA VAL A 282 -2.15 -11.26 1.41
C VAL A 282 -3.48 -11.98 1.62
N GLY A 283 -4.56 -11.26 1.41
CA GLY A 283 -5.91 -11.76 1.58
C GLY A 283 -6.70 -11.80 0.28
N ALA A 284 -7.52 -12.83 0.08
CA ALA A 284 -8.46 -12.91 -1.03
C ALA A 284 -9.81 -13.46 -0.56
N ALA A 285 -10.88 -13.03 -1.25
CA ALA A 285 -12.24 -13.48 -0.96
C ALA A 285 -13.12 -13.42 -2.22
N THR A 286 -14.30 -14.04 -2.19
CA THR A 286 -15.22 -14.15 -3.33
C THR A 286 -16.49 -13.32 -3.07
N LYS A 287 -17.02 -12.65 -4.10
CA LYS A 287 -18.33 -11.98 -4.04
C LYS A 287 -19.47 -12.96 -3.99
#